data_697e4299042172a67175903477914621
#
_entry.id   697e4299042172a67175903477914621
#
_cell.length_a   1.000
_cell.length_b   1.000
_cell.length_c   1.000
_cell.angle_alpha   90.00
_cell.angle_beta   90.00
_cell.angle_gamma   90.00
#
_symmetry.space_group_name_H-M   'P 1'
#
loop_
_entity.id
_entity.type
_entity.pdbx_description
1 polymer ?
#
loop_
_entity_poly.entity_id
_entity_poly.type
_entity_poly.pdbx_seq_one_letter_code
_entity_poly.pdbx_strand_id
1 'polypeptide(L)'
;TLLASSAASDVYKRQMLRRWQLLDGLYVSGGGEAALTLGGLYNLRNSNNPATAKAAIDLGATAMASYHFYISRLPVTLRYQVSLPVIGTFFSPEFGQSYYEMFGIGNCSGIVHFGAWHNRVDVRNYISVDLHVGKRALRLGYRQVMRTTHINSIDTQVLTHTFVLGISGEIFRAAPSDRRIVSVYY
;
A
#
# COMPACT_ATOMS: atom_id res chain seq x y z
N THR A 1 22.40 16.50 1.04
CA THR A 1 21.47 17.50 1.58
C THR A 1 20.25 16.75 2.09
N LEU A 2 20.13 16.58 3.42
CA LEU A 2 18.95 15.96 4.05
C LEU A 2 17.73 16.84 3.79
N LEU A 3 16.82 16.36 2.97
CA LEU A 3 15.47 16.91 2.82
C LEU A 3 14.67 16.44 4.05
N ALA A 4 14.49 17.33 5.01
CA ALA A 4 13.61 17.09 6.15
C ALA A 4 12.15 17.17 5.65
N SER A 5 11.59 16.06 5.17
CA SER A 5 10.18 15.91 4.89
C SER A 5 9.63 14.81 5.80
N SER A 6 8.57 15.10 6.52
CA SER A 6 7.80 14.13 7.31
C SER A 6 6.57 13.75 6.51
N ALA A 7 6.38 12.47 6.25
CA ALA A 7 5.18 11.94 5.59
C ALA A 7 4.45 11.01 6.56
N ALA A 8 3.19 11.31 6.81
CA ALA A 8 2.27 10.40 7.48
C ALA A 8 1.19 9.99 6.48
N SER A 9 1.02 8.70 6.26
CA SER A 9 -0.05 8.20 5.39
C SER A 9 -0.70 6.97 5.99
N ASP A 10 -2.02 6.93 5.95
CA ASP A 10 -2.81 5.77 6.26
C ASP A 10 -3.40 5.19 4.98
N VAL A 11 -3.35 3.87 4.84
CA VAL A 11 -3.83 3.17 3.65
C VAL A 11 -4.83 2.12 4.07
N TYR A 12 -6.07 2.31 3.68
CA TYR A 12 -7.12 1.31 3.82
C TYR A 12 -7.20 0.47 2.55
N LYS A 13 -6.99 -0.85 2.67
CA LYS A 13 -6.99 -1.78 1.54
C LYS A 13 -8.02 -2.88 1.70
N ARG A 14 -8.72 -3.19 0.61
CA ARG A 14 -9.49 -4.42 0.46
C ARG A 14 -8.99 -5.21 -0.73
N GLN A 15 -8.80 -6.50 -0.55
CA GLN A 15 -8.30 -7.41 -1.58
C GLN A 15 -9.24 -8.60 -1.72
N MET A 16 -9.49 -8.99 -2.96
CA MET A 16 -10.19 -10.22 -3.31
C MET A 16 -9.21 -11.10 -4.07
N LEU A 17 -8.73 -12.16 -3.41
CA LEU A 17 -7.69 -13.04 -3.94
C LEU A 17 -8.24 -14.45 -4.15
N ARG A 18 -7.94 -15.03 -5.31
CA ARG A 18 -8.08 -16.47 -5.54
C ARG A 18 -6.74 -17.14 -5.29
N ARG A 19 -6.76 -18.23 -4.53
CA ARG A 19 -5.56 -18.98 -4.13
C ARG A 19 -5.47 -20.29 -4.89
N TRP A 20 -4.27 -20.61 -5.35
CA TRP A 20 -3.91 -21.86 -5.99
C TRP A 20 -2.73 -22.47 -5.25
N GLN A 21 -2.75 -23.78 -5.08
CA GLN A 21 -1.61 -24.54 -4.60
C GLN A 21 -0.83 -25.02 -5.81
N LEU A 22 0.44 -24.62 -5.93
CA LEU A 22 1.32 -25.02 -7.02
C LEU A 22 2.14 -26.26 -6.65
N LEU A 23 2.66 -26.29 -5.43
CA LEU A 23 3.47 -27.38 -4.86
C LEU A 23 3.12 -27.52 -3.38
N ASP A 24 3.62 -28.61 -2.75
CA ASP A 24 3.49 -28.78 -1.32
C ASP A 24 4.18 -27.63 -0.58
N GLY A 25 3.39 -26.94 0.24
CA GLY A 25 3.82 -25.75 0.96
C GLY A 25 3.85 -24.45 0.14
N LEU A 26 3.75 -24.48 -1.20
CA LEU A 26 3.78 -23.30 -2.06
C LEU A 26 2.38 -22.94 -2.58
N TYR A 27 1.93 -21.76 -2.21
CA TYR A 27 0.65 -21.20 -2.64
C TYR A 27 0.87 -19.88 -3.37
N VAL A 28 0.16 -19.70 -4.46
CA VAL A 28 0.11 -18.43 -5.19
C VAL A 28 -1.32 -17.91 -5.17
N SER A 29 -1.47 -16.63 -4.99
CA SER A 29 -2.78 -15.97 -5.00
C SER A 29 -2.72 -14.77 -5.92
N GLY A 30 -3.81 -14.51 -6.61
CA GLY A 30 -3.94 -13.36 -7.49
C GLY A 30 -5.37 -12.82 -7.48
N GLY A 31 -5.50 -11.53 -7.71
CA GLY A 31 -6.82 -10.90 -7.73
C GLY A 31 -6.79 -9.39 -7.78
N GLY A 32 -7.94 -8.80 -7.46
CA GLY A 32 -8.13 -7.36 -7.44
C GLY A 32 -7.90 -6.75 -6.06
N GLU A 33 -7.50 -5.48 -6.05
CA GLU A 33 -7.45 -4.67 -4.84
C GLU A 33 -8.14 -3.33 -5.04
N ALA A 34 -8.76 -2.83 -3.98
CA ALA A 34 -9.21 -1.45 -3.84
C ALA A 34 -8.48 -0.82 -2.66
N ALA A 35 -7.93 0.37 -2.85
CA ALA A 35 -7.18 1.06 -1.82
C ALA A 35 -7.63 2.52 -1.71
N LEU A 36 -7.78 3.00 -0.48
CA LEU A 36 -7.93 4.41 -0.12
C LEU A 36 -6.66 4.84 0.61
N THR A 37 -5.99 5.83 0.07
CA THR A 37 -4.80 6.43 0.69
C THR A 37 -5.14 7.83 1.17
N LEU A 38 -4.91 8.11 2.44
CA LEU A 38 -5.01 9.44 3.02
C LEU A 38 -3.69 9.75 3.72
N GLY A 39 -3.17 10.96 3.53
CA GLY A 39 -1.90 11.33 4.14
C GLY A 39 -1.55 12.79 4.00
N GLY A 40 -0.47 13.18 4.65
CA GLY A 40 0.11 14.52 4.55
C GLY A 40 1.62 14.46 4.39
N LEU A 41 2.15 15.39 3.63
CA LEU A 41 3.58 15.60 3.48
C LEU A 41 3.90 17.00 4.00
N TYR A 42 4.78 17.07 4.98
CA TYR A 42 5.19 18.34 5.56
C TYR A 42 6.64 18.65 5.17
N ASN A 43 6.85 19.79 4.51
CA ASN A 43 8.15 20.23 4.05
C ASN A 43 8.52 21.59 4.66
N LEU A 44 9.47 21.60 5.59
CA LEU A 44 9.91 22.79 6.30
C LEU A 44 10.60 23.85 5.42
N ARG A 45 11.03 23.48 4.22
CA ARG A 45 11.71 24.40 3.29
C ARG A 45 10.77 25.18 2.39
N ASN A 46 9.50 24.77 2.30
CA ASN A 46 8.51 25.47 1.50
C ASN A 46 7.72 26.42 2.41
N SER A 47 8.09 27.68 2.42
CA SER A 47 7.45 28.72 3.24
C SER A 47 6.02 29.03 2.82
N ASN A 48 5.67 28.79 1.54
CA ASN A 48 4.36 29.16 1.01
C ASN A 48 3.30 28.05 1.19
N ASN A 49 3.71 26.78 1.09
CA ASN A 49 2.85 25.60 1.33
C ASN A 49 3.64 24.52 2.07
N PRO A 50 3.85 24.65 3.39
CA PRO A 50 4.64 23.69 4.13
C PRO A 50 3.94 22.30 4.23
N ALA A 51 2.61 22.26 4.13
CA ALA A 51 1.83 21.04 4.24
C ALA A 51 1.17 20.70 2.89
N THR A 52 1.30 19.47 2.44
CA THR A 52 0.64 18.95 1.24
C THR A 52 -0.22 17.75 1.60
N ALA A 53 -1.53 17.85 1.39
CA ALA A 53 -2.44 16.72 1.55
C ALA A 53 -2.23 15.71 0.42
N LYS A 54 -2.33 14.43 0.74
CA LYS A 54 -2.33 13.32 -0.21
C LYS A 54 -3.59 12.50 -0.01
N ALA A 55 -4.42 12.42 -1.04
CA ALA A 55 -5.59 11.57 -1.08
C ALA A 55 -5.63 10.81 -2.39
N ALA A 56 -5.93 9.52 -2.36
CA ALA A 56 -6.09 8.72 -3.56
C ALA A 56 -7.05 7.55 -3.32
N ILE A 57 -7.82 7.23 -4.34
CA ILE A 57 -8.63 6.01 -4.42
C ILE A 57 -8.12 5.23 -5.60
N ASP A 58 -7.69 4.00 -5.38
CA ASP A 58 -7.06 3.15 -6.39
C ASP A 58 -7.80 1.83 -6.53
N LEU A 59 -7.93 1.38 -7.77
CA LEU A 59 -8.28 0.02 -8.14
C LEU A 59 -7.10 -0.61 -8.86
N GLY A 60 -6.76 -1.84 -8.52
CA GLY A 60 -5.56 -2.47 -9.03
C GLY A 60 -5.60 -3.99 -8.98
N ALA A 61 -4.49 -4.57 -9.37
CA ALA A 61 -4.23 -6.00 -9.29
C ALA A 61 -3.17 -6.29 -8.23
N THR A 62 -3.30 -7.44 -7.58
CA THR A 62 -2.31 -7.92 -6.64
C THR A 62 -2.03 -9.40 -6.86
N ALA A 63 -0.78 -9.77 -6.68
CA ALA A 63 -0.32 -11.16 -6.69
C ALA A 63 0.48 -11.43 -5.42
N MET A 64 0.33 -12.62 -4.87
CA MET A 64 1.00 -13.04 -3.65
C MET A 64 1.46 -14.48 -3.78
N ALA A 65 2.71 -14.74 -3.43
CA ALA A 65 3.26 -16.07 -3.23
C ALA A 65 3.51 -16.30 -1.74
N SER A 66 3.16 -17.46 -1.22
CA SER A 66 3.46 -17.86 0.16
C SER A 66 4.00 -19.27 0.18
N TYR A 67 5.12 -19.43 0.88
CA TYR A 67 5.80 -20.71 1.05
C TYR A 67 5.86 -21.08 2.52
N HIS A 68 5.32 -22.27 2.85
CA HIS A 68 5.31 -22.82 4.20
C HIS A 68 6.36 -23.89 4.31
N PHE A 69 7.26 -23.75 5.26
CA PHE A 69 8.34 -24.72 5.52
C PHE A 69 8.66 -24.77 7.03
N TYR A 70 9.54 -25.70 7.41
CA TYR A 70 9.96 -25.86 8.78
C TYR A 70 11.45 -25.59 8.93
N ILE A 71 11.82 -24.81 9.94
CA ILE A 71 13.20 -24.69 10.40
C ILE A 71 13.28 -25.49 11.71
N SER A 72 13.86 -26.68 11.64
CA SER A 72 13.83 -27.67 12.74
C SER A 72 12.38 -28.04 13.08
N ARG A 73 11.84 -27.54 14.20
CA ARG A 73 10.45 -27.78 14.63
C ARG A 73 9.57 -26.54 14.54
N LEU A 74 10.12 -25.42 14.09
CA LEU A 74 9.41 -24.16 13.99
C LEU A 74 8.79 -24.01 12.60
N PRO A 75 7.45 -23.92 12.47
CA PRO A 75 6.82 -23.63 11.21
C PRO A 75 7.11 -22.16 10.82
N VAL A 76 7.50 -21.96 9.57
CA VAL A 76 7.83 -20.64 9.01
C VAL A 76 7.04 -20.43 7.73
N THR A 77 6.50 -19.22 7.57
CA THR A 77 5.85 -18.82 6.33
C THR A 77 6.58 -17.64 5.73
N LEU A 78 7.18 -17.82 4.56
CA LEU A 78 7.69 -16.74 3.74
C LEU A 78 6.58 -16.26 2.79
N ARG A 79 6.38 -14.95 2.70
CA ARG A 79 5.37 -14.35 1.83
C ARG A 79 5.98 -13.21 1.04
N TYR A 80 5.68 -13.19 -0.26
CA TYR A 80 5.98 -12.06 -1.14
C TYR A 80 4.71 -11.63 -1.83
N GLN A 81 4.43 -10.35 -1.82
CA GLN A 81 3.26 -9.74 -2.44
C GLN A 81 3.69 -8.54 -3.28
N VAL A 82 3.14 -8.46 -4.49
CA VAL A 82 3.23 -7.30 -5.36
C VAL A 82 1.82 -6.77 -5.62
N SER A 83 1.66 -5.45 -5.53
CA SER A 83 0.41 -4.76 -5.82
C SER A 83 0.67 -3.66 -6.83
N LEU A 84 -0.17 -3.61 -7.86
CA LEU A 84 -0.10 -2.68 -8.97
C LEU A 84 -1.45 -1.96 -9.09
N PRO A 85 -1.60 -0.73 -8.56
CA PRO A 85 -2.72 0.12 -8.91
C PRO A 85 -2.73 0.38 -10.41
N VAL A 86 -3.89 0.14 -11.04
CA VAL A 86 -4.06 0.25 -12.49
C VAL A 86 -4.75 1.55 -12.86
N ILE A 87 -5.82 1.85 -12.13
CA ILE A 87 -6.61 3.06 -12.31
C ILE A 87 -6.97 3.64 -10.94
N GLY A 88 -7.15 4.93 -10.90
CA GLY A 88 -7.57 5.59 -9.67
C GLY A 88 -7.81 7.08 -9.85
N THR A 89 -8.16 7.72 -8.77
CA THR A 89 -8.23 9.17 -8.69
C THR A 89 -7.36 9.64 -7.54
N PHE A 90 -6.68 10.76 -7.72
CA PHE A 90 -5.83 11.30 -6.68
C PHE A 90 -5.86 12.83 -6.65
N PHE A 91 -5.64 13.35 -5.46
CA PHE A 91 -5.55 14.77 -5.20
C PHE A 91 -4.12 15.25 -5.46
N SER A 92 -3.99 16.23 -6.37
CA SER A 92 -2.73 16.90 -6.65
C SER A 92 -3.03 18.34 -7.13
N PRO A 93 -2.89 19.34 -6.25
CA PRO A 93 -3.03 20.74 -6.65
C PRO A 93 -1.97 21.14 -7.67
N GLU A 94 -2.23 22.20 -8.41
CA GLU A 94 -1.29 22.79 -9.37
C GLU A 94 -0.07 23.40 -8.65
N PHE A 95 1.01 23.59 -9.40
CA PHE A 95 2.20 24.23 -8.87
C PHE A 95 1.90 25.67 -8.45
N GLY A 96 2.20 25.99 -7.19
CA GLY A 96 1.96 27.32 -6.63
C GLY A 96 0.56 27.59 -6.12
N GLN A 97 -0.41 26.69 -6.35
CA GLN A 97 -1.77 26.82 -5.84
C GLN A 97 -1.80 26.62 -4.31
N SER A 98 -2.28 27.65 -3.61
CA SER A 98 -2.35 27.60 -2.14
C SER A 98 -3.66 26.95 -1.64
N TYR A 99 -3.64 26.38 -0.44
CA TYR A 99 -4.86 25.86 0.20
C TYR A 99 -5.91 26.95 0.44
N TYR A 100 -5.48 28.19 0.65
CA TYR A 100 -6.38 29.33 0.75
C TYR A 100 -7.13 29.58 -0.55
N GLU A 101 -6.46 29.50 -1.70
CA GLU A 101 -7.11 29.64 -3.00
C GLU A 101 -8.12 28.54 -3.26
N MET A 102 -7.79 27.28 -2.90
CA MET A 102 -8.68 26.14 -3.08
C MET A 102 -9.90 26.19 -2.16
N PHE A 103 -9.70 26.37 -0.87
CA PHE A 103 -10.76 26.23 0.13
C PHE A 103 -11.32 27.57 0.64
N GLY A 104 -10.57 28.66 0.55
CA GLY A 104 -11.02 30.01 0.92
C GLY A 104 -11.73 30.75 -0.20
N ILE A 105 -11.21 30.67 -1.42
CA ILE A 105 -11.75 31.38 -2.61
C ILE A 105 -12.59 30.42 -3.46
N GLY A 106 -12.52 29.11 -3.21
CA GLY A 106 -13.31 28.09 -3.92
C GLY A 106 -12.76 27.70 -5.30
N ASN A 107 -11.50 28.02 -5.60
CA ASN A 107 -10.86 27.60 -6.85
C ASN A 107 -10.38 26.14 -6.76
N CYS A 108 -11.33 25.23 -6.92
CA CYS A 108 -11.09 23.78 -6.88
C CYS A 108 -10.90 23.16 -8.28
N SER A 109 -10.63 23.97 -9.29
CA SER A 109 -10.39 23.46 -10.66
C SER A 109 -9.05 22.71 -10.70
N GLY A 110 -9.05 21.52 -11.32
CA GLY A 110 -7.82 20.77 -11.59
C GLY A 110 -7.11 20.15 -10.37
N ILE A 111 -7.76 20.05 -9.21
CA ILE A 111 -7.15 19.46 -8.00
C ILE A 111 -7.29 17.94 -7.89
N VAL A 112 -8.24 17.34 -8.62
CA VAL A 112 -8.46 15.90 -8.67
C VAL A 112 -8.15 15.39 -10.05
N HIS A 113 -7.25 14.42 -10.12
CA HIS A 113 -6.77 13.86 -11.38
C HIS A 113 -7.14 12.39 -11.47
N PHE A 114 -7.52 11.96 -12.68
CA PHE A 114 -7.61 10.55 -13.00
C PHE A 114 -6.19 10.01 -13.21
N GLY A 115 -5.86 8.94 -12.49
CA GLY A 115 -4.58 8.24 -12.55
C GLY A 115 -4.70 6.92 -13.28
N ALA A 116 -3.88 6.73 -14.29
CA ALA A 116 -3.68 5.46 -14.97
C ALA A 116 -2.20 5.36 -15.37
N TRP A 117 -1.79 4.27 -15.98
CA TRP A 117 -0.38 4.02 -16.32
C TRP A 117 0.27 5.06 -17.24
N HIS A 118 -0.52 5.88 -17.95
CA HIS A 118 0.00 6.95 -18.79
C HIS A 118 0.54 8.16 -17.99
N ASN A 119 0.05 8.38 -16.77
CA ASN A 119 0.43 9.53 -15.95
C ASN A 119 0.83 9.18 -14.52
N ARG A 120 0.61 7.91 -14.11
CA ARG A 120 0.96 7.42 -12.78
C ARG A 120 1.34 5.95 -12.81
N VAL A 121 2.50 5.64 -12.28
CA VAL A 121 2.95 4.27 -12.04
C VAL A 121 3.20 4.12 -10.54
N ASP A 122 2.52 3.14 -9.93
CA ASP A 122 2.66 2.81 -8.51
C ASP A 122 2.93 1.31 -8.39
N VAL A 123 4.05 0.94 -7.80
CA VAL A 123 4.43 -0.46 -7.56
C VAL A 123 4.66 -0.63 -6.08
N ARG A 124 3.99 -1.59 -5.48
CA ARG A 124 4.07 -1.87 -4.04
C ARG A 124 4.55 -3.30 -3.84
N ASN A 125 5.73 -3.45 -3.30
CA ASN A 125 6.32 -4.73 -2.95
C ASN A 125 6.26 -4.94 -1.43
N TYR A 126 5.92 -6.15 -1.00
CA TYR A 126 5.93 -6.53 0.39
C TYR A 126 6.46 -7.94 0.54
N ILE A 127 7.53 -8.08 1.30
CA ILE A 127 8.07 -9.38 1.71
C ILE A 127 7.93 -9.52 3.21
N SER A 128 7.51 -10.70 3.70
CA SER A 128 7.42 -10.97 5.13
C SER A 128 7.74 -12.41 5.46
N VAL A 129 8.25 -12.59 6.66
CA VAL A 129 8.50 -13.89 7.29
C VAL A 129 7.66 -13.96 8.55
N ASP A 130 6.84 -14.99 8.66
CA ASP A 130 6.03 -15.30 9.84
C ASP A 130 6.64 -16.52 10.55
N LEU A 131 7.07 -16.33 11.79
CA LEU A 131 7.58 -17.38 12.68
C LEU A 131 6.44 -17.83 13.60
N HIS A 132 5.97 -19.07 13.44
CA HIS A 132 4.82 -19.57 14.20
C HIS A 132 5.28 -20.22 15.50
N VAL A 133 5.00 -19.56 16.64
CA VAL A 133 5.33 -20.05 17.99
C VAL A 133 4.03 -20.36 18.73
N GLY A 134 3.67 -21.63 18.78
CA GLY A 134 2.40 -22.08 19.37
C GLY A 134 1.17 -21.52 18.64
N LYS A 135 0.35 -20.73 19.36
CA LYS A 135 -0.86 -20.09 18.80
C LYS A 135 -0.62 -18.67 18.28
N ARG A 136 0.61 -18.20 18.30
CA ARG A 136 0.98 -16.85 17.86
C ARG A 136 1.97 -16.93 16.72
N ALA A 137 2.01 -15.89 15.89
CA ALA A 137 3.06 -15.73 14.89
C ALA A 137 3.72 -14.36 15.06
N LEU A 138 5.04 -14.36 15.05
CA LEU A 138 5.85 -13.15 14.96
C LEU A 138 6.09 -12.86 13.49
N ARG A 139 5.71 -11.69 13.04
CA ARG A 139 5.91 -11.23 11.65
C ARG A 139 7.03 -10.22 11.58
N LEU A 140 7.98 -10.48 10.69
CA LEU A 140 8.97 -9.54 10.23
C LEU A 140 8.68 -9.23 8.76
N GLY A 141 8.57 -7.97 8.39
CA GLY A 141 8.25 -7.60 7.03
C GLY A 141 9.04 -6.38 6.55
N TYR A 142 9.14 -6.28 5.24
CA TYR A 142 9.70 -5.14 4.54
C TYR A 142 8.79 -4.76 3.38
N ARG A 143 8.39 -3.51 3.34
CA ARG A 143 7.55 -2.93 2.29
C ARG A 143 8.31 -1.84 1.56
N GLN A 144 8.29 -1.93 0.25
CA GLN A 144 8.77 -0.91 -0.67
C GLN A 144 7.61 -0.39 -1.52
N VAL A 145 7.48 0.91 -1.60
CA VAL A 145 6.51 1.59 -2.47
C VAL A 145 7.27 2.51 -3.39
N MET A 146 7.10 2.33 -4.69
CA MET A 146 7.63 3.19 -5.74
C MET A 146 6.44 3.84 -6.44
N ARG A 147 6.35 5.15 -6.39
CA ARG A 147 5.30 5.92 -7.06
C ARG A 147 5.93 6.99 -7.92
N THR A 148 5.58 6.99 -9.19
CA THR A 148 5.94 8.03 -10.14
C THR A 148 4.66 8.65 -10.70
N THR A 149 4.57 9.97 -10.67
CA THR A 149 3.44 10.71 -11.25
C THR A 149 3.97 11.81 -12.16
N HIS A 150 3.34 11.92 -13.34
CA HIS A 150 3.60 12.99 -14.30
C HIS A 150 2.31 13.77 -14.54
N ILE A 151 2.19 14.95 -13.93
CA ILE A 151 0.99 15.78 -13.98
C ILE A 151 1.37 17.26 -13.93
N ASN A 152 0.69 18.08 -14.74
CA ASN A 152 0.87 19.53 -14.82
C ASN A 152 2.33 19.92 -15.05
N SER A 153 3.04 19.19 -15.92
CA SER A 153 4.47 19.33 -16.18
C SER A 153 5.37 19.17 -14.94
N ILE A 154 4.84 18.48 -13.90
CA ILE A 154 5.57 18.16 -12.68
C ILE A 154 5.79 16.65 -12.61
N ASP A 155 7.06 16.26 -12.58
CA ASP A 155 7.46 14.89 -12.30
C ASP A 155 7.68 14.70 -10.79
N THR A 156 6.92 13.80 -10.21
CA THR A 156 7.11 13.44 -8.81
C THR A 156 7.45 11.98 -8.69
N GLN A 157 8.58 11.68 -8.08
CA GLN A 157 8.97 10.32 -7.73
C GLN A 157 9.08 10.18 -6.22
N VAL A 158 8.37 9.19 -5.68
CA VAL A 158 8.38 8.87 -4.25
C VAL A 158 8.79 7.42 -4.08
N LEU A 159 9.85 7.20 -3.34
CA LEU A 159 10.32 5.88 -2.92
C LEU A 159 10.20 5.79 -1.40
N THR A 160 9.43 4.81 -0.93
CA THR A 160 9.20 4.59 0.50
C THR A 160 9.66 3.20 0.89
N HIS A 161 10.43 3.11 1.97
CA HIS A 161 10.88 1.87 2.60
C HIS A 161 10.29 1.78 4.00
N THR A 162 9.67 0.66 4.35
CA THR A 162 9.03 0.47 5.65
C THR A 162 9.38 -0.92 6.19
N PHE A 163 9.89 -0.95 7.42
CA PHE A 163 10.04 -2.21 8.17
C PHE A 163 8.79 -2.43 9.02
N VAL A 164 8.31 -3.66 9.02
CA VAL A 164 7.10 -4.07 9.74
C VAL A 164 7.47 -5.13 10.76
N LEU A 165 7.14 -4.87 12.01
CA LEU A 165 7.20 -5.84 13.10
C LEU A 165 5.79 -6.04 13.62
N GLY A 166 5.31 -7.26 13.66
CA GLY A 166 3.95 -7.57 14.09
C GLY A 166 3.85 -8.88 14.84
N ILE A 167 2.84 -8.97 15.69
CA ILE A 167 2.45 -10.21 16.36
C ILE A 167 1.02 -10.50 15.95
N SER A 168 0.79 -11.66 15.34
CA SER A 168 -0.54 -12.14 15.01
C SER A 168 -0.94 -13.31 15.91
N GLY A 169 -2.21 -13.38 16.28
CA GLY A 169 -2.79 -14.49 17.02
C GLY A 169 -4.22 -14.73 16.54
N GLU A 170 -4.65 -15.98 16.54
CA GLU A 170 -6.05 -16.32 16.31
C GLU A 170 -6.86 -15.96 17.54
N ILE A 171 -7.64 -14.89 17.47
CA ILE A 171 -8.55 -14.48 18.55
C ILE A 171 -9.88 -15.24 18.44
N PHE A 172 -10.27 -15.64 17.23
CA PHE A 172 -11.50 -16.41 16.98
C PHE A 172 -11.25 -17.50 15.93
N ARG A 173 -11.58 -18.72 16.27
CA ARG A 173 -11.77 -19.78 15.29
C ARG A 173 -13.17 -19.59 14.69
N ALA A 174 -13.27 -18.97 13.53
CA ALA A 174 -14.46 -19.12 12.71
C ALA A 174 -14.57 -20.59 12.31
N ALA A 175 -15.74 -21.18 12.49
CA ALA A 175 -16.01 -22.53 12.02
C ALA A 175 -15.64 -22.63 10.53
N PRO A 176 -15.10 -23.78 10.07
CA PRO A 176 -14.74 -23.94 8.68
C PRO A 176 -16.02 -23.92 7.83
N SER A 177 -16.38 -22.77 7.31
CA SER A 177 -17.33 -22.69 6.23
C SER A 177 -16.56 -22.93 4.95
N ASP A 178 -17.04 -23.89 4.18
CA ASP A 178 -16.44 -24.43 2.96
C ASP A 178 -16.46 -23.46 1.77
N ARG A 179 -16.29 -22.18 1.99
CA ARG A 179 -16.18 -21.15 0.98
C ARG A 179 -14.84 -20.43 1.10
N ARG A 180 -13.94 -20.78 0.17
CA ARG A 180 -12.55 -20.36 0.01
C ARG A 180 -12.37 -18.88 -0.37
N ILE A 181 -13.02 -17.96 0.31
CA ILE A 181 -12.77 -16.52 0.17
C ILE A 181 -12.05 -16.09 1.45
N VAL A 182 -10.74 -15.96 1.35
CA VAL A 182 -9.91 -15.40 2.43
C VAL A 182 -9.79 -13.90 2.20
N SER A 183 -10.52 -13.12 2.99
CA SER A 183 -10.27 -11.69 3.08
C SER A 183 -9.11 -11.47 4.07
N VAL A 184 -8.00 -10.96 3.57
CA VAL A 184 -6.85 -10.59 4.40
C VAL A 184 -6.94 -9.10 4.69
N TYR A 185 -7.12 -8.74 5.96
CA TYR A 185 -7.04 -7.36 6.43
C TYR A 185 -5.60 -7.06 6.85
N TYR A 186 -5.06 -5.94 6.40
CA TYR A 186 -3.79 -5.34 6.84
C TYR A 186 -4.05 -3.97 7.43
#